data_8abc4e6d6d18b73b5272f3abb905309c
#
_entry.id   8abc4e6d6d18b73b5272f3abb905309c
#
_cell.length_a   1.000
_cell.length_b   1.000
_cell.length_c   1.000
_cell.angle_alpha   90.00
_cell.angle_beta   90.00
_cell.angle_gamma   90.00
#
_symmetry.space_group_name_H-M   'P 1'
#
loop_
_entity.id
_entity.type
_entity.pdbx_description
1 polymer ?
#
loop_
_entity_poly.entity_id
_entity_poly.type
_entity_poly.pdbx_seq_one_letter_code
_entity_poly.pdbx_strand_id
1 'polypeptide(L)'
;MANLYLVEDDPSVREQLSALLSSAGHSVECATRFDHLAEDIAAASPDAVVLDLGLPGTDGQYVARALRQESDVPIMVLTSRTSELDELMSLSMGADDFVAKSANPQLILAHLEALLRRRQPSQASLVSAGGLSLDVVRAEASYGDKTVELSRNELRVLEYLIRQPGAIVSREDLMEALWATDAFVDDNTLTVNVTRLRQALGKVGLPHAITTHRGMGYSLRVDNA
;
A
#
# COMPACT_ATOMS: atom_id res chain seq x y z
N MET A 1 -9.49 -8.04 12.38
CA MET A 1 -8.98 -7.65 13.71
C MET A 1 -7.50 -7.28 13.52
N ALA A 2 -7.11 -6.07 13.87
CA ALA A 2 -5.74 -5.57 13.71
C ALA A 2 -5.21 -5.07 15.06
N ASN A 3 -3.90 -5.09 15.26
CA ASN A 3 -3.23 -4.54 16.42
C ASN A 3 -2.83 -3.09 16.10
N LEU A 4 -3.37 -2.13 16.81
CA LEU A 4 -3.13 -0.71 16.61
C LEU A 4 -2.27 -0.15 17.75
N TYR A 5 -1.34 0.75 17.40
CA TYR A 5 -0.60 1.51 18.39
C TYR A 5 -1.09 2.96 18.39
N LEU A 6 -1.66 3.42 19.50
CA LEU A 6 -2.22 4.76 19.64
C LEU A 6 -1.27 5.66 20.41
N VAL A 7 -0.85 6.76 19.78
CA VAL A 7 0.01 7.79 20.36
C VAL A 7 -0.82 9.06 20.53
N GLU A 8 -1.23 9.33 21.76
CA GLU A 8 -2.10 10.44 22.15
C GLU A 8 -1.74 10.83 23.59
N ASP A 9 -1.47 12.09 23.86
CA ASP A 9 -1.05 12.56 25.18
C ASP A 9 -2.23 12.92 26.09
N ASP A 10 -3.34 13.45 25.51
CA ASP A 10 -4.53 13.75 26.30
C ASP A 10 -5.23 12.46 26.76
N PRO A 11 -5.34 12.22 28.09
CA PRO A 11 -5.95 10.98 28.59
C PRO A 11 -7.41 10.79 28.18
N SER A 12 -8.19 11.88 28.08
CA SER A 12 -9.61 11.80 27.72
C SER A 12 -9.80 11.47 26.24
N VAL A 13 -8.99 12.09 25.37
CA VAL A 13 -8.98 11.81 23.92
C VAL A 13 -8.49 10.40 23.66
N ARG A 14 -7.42 9.98 24.33
CA ARG A 14 -6.86 8.63 24.24
C ARG A 14 -7.89 7.56 24.61
N GLU A 15 -8.62 7.75 25.70
CA GLU A 15 -9.68 6.82 26.15
C GLU A 15 -10.82 6.73 25.12
N GLN A 16 -11.27 7.87 24.59
CA GLN A 16 -12.34 7.92 23.58
C GLN A 16 -11.90 7.24 22.27
N LEU A 17 -10.70 7.52 21.80
CA LEU A 17 -10.16 6.89 20.58
C LEU A 17 -9.93 5.39 20.77
N SER A 18 -9.37 4.98 21.90
CA SER A 18 -9.17 3.57 22.23
C SER A 18 -10.52 2.83 22.27
N ALA A 19 -11.55 3.40 22.89
CA ALA A 19 -12.88 2.83 22.91
C ALA A 19 -13.51 2.74 21.50
N LEU A 20 -13.37 3.78 20.69
CA LEU A 20 -13.83 3.80 19.29
C LEU A 20 -13.19 2.68 18.47
N LEU A 21 -11.87 2.59 18.49
CA LEU A 21 -11.09 1.60 17.73
C LEU A 21 -11.35 0.17 18.22
N SER A 22 -11.48 -0.02 19.54
CA SER A 22 -11.82 -1.32 20.13
C SER A 22 -13.24 -1.76 19.78
N SER A 23 -14.21 -0.84 19.73
CA SER A 23 -15.59 -1.13 19.32
C SER A 23 -15.69 -1.55 17.85
N ALA A 24 -14.74 -1.12 17.01
CA ALA A 24 -14.60 -1.54 15.62
C ALA A 24 -13.89 -2.91 15.45
N GLY A 25 -13.53 -3.58 16.56
CA GLY A 25 -12.95 -4.93 16.56
C GLY A 25 -11.43 -4.97 16.46
N HIS A 26 -10.73 -3.85 16.76
CA HIS A 26 -9.27 -3.82 16.81
C HIS A 26 -8.73 -4.01 18.25
N SER A 27 -7.50 -4.49 18.38
CA SER A 27 -6.73 -4.43 19.61
C SER A 27 -5.95 -3.11 19.64
N VAL A 28 -5.99 -2.38 20.75
CA VAL A 28 -5.35 -1.06 20.84
C VAL A 28 -4.35 -1.06 21.99
N GLU A 29 -3.09 -0.82 21.67
CA GLU A 29 -2.04 -0.52 22.62
C GLU A 29 -1.80 1.00 22.62
N CYS A 30 -1.77 1.62 23.81
CA CYS A 30 -1.57 3.06 23.94
C CYS A 30 -0.17 3.37 24.41
N ALA A 31 0.45 4.40 23.84
CA ALA A 31 1.72 4.93 24.33
C ALA A 31 1.59 5.40 25.78
N THR A 32 2.53 4.99 26.60
CA THR A 32 2.63 5.39 28.02
C THR A 32 3.71 6.43 28.27
N ARG A 33 4.60 6.62 27.31
CA ARG A 33 5.69 7.62 27.30
C ARG A 33 5.90 8.13 25.87
N PHE A 34 6.61 9.25 25.71
CA PHE A 34 6.73 9.95 24.44
C PHE A 34 8.19 10.22 24.03
N ASP A 35 9.17 9.74 24.79
CA ASP A 35 10.60 9.95 24.59
C ASP A 35 11.27 8.88 23.72
N HIS A 36 10.67 7.67 23.58
CA HIS A 36 11.20 6.52 22.84
C HIS A 36 10.16 5.87 21.93
N LEU A 37 9.28 6.66 21.34
CA LEU A 37 8.11 6.16 20.57
C LEU A 37 8.50 5.24 19.41
N ALA A 38 9.55 5.55 18.66
CA ALA A 38 9.94 4.71 17.52
C ALA A 38 10.36 3.30 17.98
N GLU A 39 11.13 3.21 19.07
CA GLU A 39 11.57 1.94 19.66
C GLU A 39 10.39 1.13 20.24
N ASP A 40 9.49 1.82 20.96
CA ASP A 40 8.30 1.18 21.56
C ASP A 40 7.34 0.66 20.48
N ILE A 41 7.09 1.43 19.42
CA ILE A 41 6.26 1.02 18.28
C ILE A 41 6.90 -0.15 17.53
N ALA A 42 8.23 -0.12 17.31
CA ALA A 42 8.94 -1.22 16.68
C ALA A 42 8.84 -2.52 17.50
N ALA A 43 8.96 -2.43 18.82
CA ALA A 43 8.83 -3.56 19.73
C ALA A 43 7.40 -4.14 19.74
N ALA A 44 6.37 -3.28 19.69
CA ALA A 44 4.98 -3.68 19.65
C ALA A 44 4.58 -4.30 18.29
N SER A 45 5.31 -4.02 17.21
CA SER A 45 5.07 -4.52 15.85
C SER A 45 3.59 -4.41 15.42
N PRO A 46 2.96 -3.22 15.49
CA PRO A 46 1.54 -3.06 15.22
C PRO A 46 1.23 -3.15 13.72
N ASP A 47 -0.04 -3.40 13.41
CA ASP A 47 -0.54 -3.37 12.02
C ASP A 47 -0.70 -1.95 11.48
N ALA A 48 -0.94 -0.96 12.36
CA ALA A 48 -0.93 0.47 12.05
C ALA A 48 -0.69 1.31 13.31
N VAL A 49 -0.18 2.52 13.10
CA VAL A 49 0.01 3.55 14.13
C VAL A 49 -1.00 4.67 13.92
N VAL A 50 -1.70 5.06 14.98
CA VAL A 50 -2.52 6.28 15.04
C VAL A 50 -1.75 7.29 15.85
N LEU A 51 -1.35 8.40 15.25
CA LEU A 51 -0.35 9.32 15.77
C LEU A 51 -0.89 10.75 15.86
N ASP A 52 -0.94 11.32 17.05
CA ASP A 52 -1.11 12.78 17.18
C ASP A 52 0.21 13.52 16.88
N LEU A 53 0.08 14.75 16.41
CA LEU A 53 1.21 15.65 16.19
C LEU A 53 1.59 16.43 17.45
N GLY A 54 0.61 16.75 18.29
CA GLY A 54 0.77 17.62 19.46
C GLY A 54 1.29 16.89 20.70
N LEU A 55 2.46 16.25 20.61
CA LEU A 55 3.01 15.47 21.72
C LEU A 55 3.90 16.28 22.64
N PRO A 56 3.95 15.98 23.95
CA PRO A 56 4.84 16.66 24.89
C PRO A 56 6.31 16.31 24.62
N GLY A 57 7.12 17.33 24.43
CA GLY A 57 8.58 17.18 24.24
C GLY A 57 9.02 16.78 22.82
N THR A 58 8.11 16.42 21.93
CA THR A 58 8.40 16.10 20.52
C THR A 58 7.24 16.51 19.62
N ASP A 59 7.49 16.61 18.32
CA ASP A 59 6.43 16.77 17.31
C ASP A 59 6.20 15.42 16.62
N GLY A 60 4.95 14.99 16.50
CA GLY A 60 4.59 13.72 15.88
C GLY A 60 5.08 13.58 14.43
N GLN A 61 5.32 14.70 13.72
CA GLN A 61 5.90 14.66 12.38
C GLN A 61 7.32 14.07 12.39
N TYR A 62 8.13 14.39 13.41
CA TYR A 62 9.47 13.79 13.55
C TYR A 62 9.40 12.32 13.96
N VAL A 63 8.37 11.94 14.74
CA VAL A 63 8.11 10.53 15.07
C VAL A 63 7.75 9.75 13.80
N ALA A 64 6.85 10.27 12.97
CA ALA A 64 6.51 9.65 11.69
C ALA A 64 7.72 9.45 10.79
N ARG A 65 8.60 10.47 10.70
CA ARG A 65 9.83 10.39 9.93
C ARG A 65 10.80 9.34 10.46
N ALA A 66 10.99 9.28 11.79
CA ALA A 66 11.86 8.27 12.41
C ALA A 66 11.34 6.86 12.16
N LEU A 67 10.05 6.64 12.35
CA LEU A 67 9.41 5.35 12.06
C LEU A 67 9.60 4.93 10.61
N ARG A 68 9.44 5.84 9.65
CA ARG A 68 9.56 5.54 8.23
C ARG A 68 10.99 5.21 7.79
N GLN A 69 12.00 5.59 8.54
CA GLN A 69 13.40 5.20 8.28
C GLN A 69 13.68 3.73 8.61
N GLU A 70 12.91 3.15 9.54
CA GLU A 70 13.16 1.81 10.10
C GLU A 70 12.02 0.82 9.80
N SER A 71 10.84 1.30 9.38
CA SER A 71 9.64 0.47 9.23
C SER A 71 8.69 1.01 8.17
N ASP A 72 8.02 0.09 7.47
CA ASP A 72 6.90 0.37 6.56
C ASP A 72 5.53 0.28 7.26
N VAL A 73 5.49 0.37 8.61
CA VAL A 73 4.24 0.36 9.35
C VAL A 73 3.35 1.51 8.89
N PRO A 74 2.07 1.26 8.56
CA PRO A 74 1.14 2.31 8.19
C PRO A 74 0.94 3.32 9.31
N ILE A 75 1.03 4.62 8.99
CA ILE A 75 0.91 5.72 9.94
C ILE A 75 -0.27 6.60 9.53
N MET A 76 -1.31 6.64 10.35
CA MET A 76 -2.40 7.60 10.26
C MET A 76 -2.18 8.73 11.27
N VAL A 77 -1.98 9.94 10.77
CA VAL A 77 -1.97 11.13 11.63
C VAL A 77 -3.41 11.50 11.97
N LEU A 78 -3.70 11.61 13.27
CA LEU A 78 -4.99 12.03 13.80
C LEU A 78 -4.79 13.18 14.78
N THR A 79 -5.03 14.41 14.34
CA THR A 79 -4.60 15.60 15.07
C THR A 79 -5.64 16.74 15.07
N SER A 80 -5.55 17.64 16.03
CA SER A 80 -6.29 18.90 16.04
C SER A 80 -5.65 19.99 15.17
N ARG A 81 -4.40 19.81 14.72
CA ARG A 81 -3.72 20.70 13.77
C ARG A 81 -4.20 20.35 12.35
N THR A 82 -4.95 21.28 11.73
CA THR A 82 -5.66 21.00 10.46
C THR A 82 -5.29 21.99 9.36
N SER A 83 -4.12 22.65 9.45
CA SER A 83 -3.67 23.49 8.36
C SER A 83 -3.19 22.65 7.16
N GLU A 84 -3.35 23.16 5.95
CA GLU A 84 -2.83 22.51 4.73
C GLU A 84 -1.32 22.23 4.83
N LEU A 85 -0.60 23.09 5.55
CA LEU A 85 0.84 22.92 5.78
C LEU A 85 1.12 21.72 6.70
N ASP A 86 0.34 21.54 7.79
CA ASP A 86 0.48 20.41 8.69
C ASP A 86 0.21 19.08 7.96
N GLU A 87 -0.82 19.04 7.11
CA GLU A 87 -1.14 17.87 6.28
C GLU A 87 -0.01 17.56 5.30
N LEU A 88 0.42 18.55 4.52
CA LEU A 88 1.50 18.39 3.53
C LEU A 88 2.80 17.93 4.20
N MET A 89 3.18 18.53 5.32
CA MET A 89 4.38 18.16 6.06
C MET A 89 4.28 16.75 6.62
N SER A 90 3.14 16.36 7.20
CA SER A 90 2.95 15.02 7.77
C SER A 90 3.09 13.94 6.70
N LEU A 91 2.45 14.12 5.55
CA LEU A 91 2.54 13.19 4.42
C LEU A 91 3.97 13.13 3.86
N SER A 92 4.65 14.28 3.71
CA SER A 92 6.04 14.33 3.23
C SER A 92 7.05 13.72 4.21
N MET A 93 6.74 13.70 5.50
CA MET A 93 7.55 13.09 6.55
C MET A 93 7.25 11.61 6.80
N GLY A 94 6.36 11.00 6.01
CA GLY A 94 6.16 9.56 6.01
C GLY A 94 4.85 9.07 6.59
N ALA A 95 3.90 9.96 6.91
CA ALA A 95 2.52 9.55 7.19
C ALA A 95 1.86 9.05 5.89
N ASP A 96 1.02 8.03 6.01
CA ASP A 96 0.27 7.45 4.88
C ASP A 96 -1.12 8.07 4.76
N ASP A 97 -1.61 8.70 5.84
CA ASP A 97 -2.92 9.34 5.88
C ASP A 97 -2.97 10.44 6.95
N PHE A 98 -3.88 11.41 6.76
CA PHE A 98 -4.04 12.55 7.65
C PHE A 98 -5.52 12.83 7.89
N VAL A 99 -5.96 12.83 9.16
CA VAL A 99 -7.35 13.02 9.55
C VAL A 99 -7.42 14.00 10.72
N ALA A 100 -8.40 14.90 10.68
CA ALA A 100 -8.68 15.81 11.81
C ALA A 100 -9.36 15.06 12.95
N LYS A 101 -8.98 15.29 14.22
CA LYS A 101 -9.66 14.74 15.40
C LYS A 101 -11.13 15.18 15.50
N SER A 102 -11.49 16.30 14.89
CA SER A 102 -12.89 16.79 14.80
C SER A 102 -13.73 16.08 13.75
N ALA A 103 -13.16 15.18 12.96
CA ALA A 103 -13.87 14.41 11.95
C ALA A 103 -14.91 13.47 12.60
N ASN A 104 -15.93 13.11 11.82
CA ASN A 104 -16.91 12.12 12.26
C ASN A 104 -16.19 10.79 12.59
N PRO A 105 -16.50 10.14 13.74
CA PRO A 105 -15.90 8.84 14.10
C PRO A 105 -15.94 7.77 13.00
N GLN A 106 -17.03 7.73 12.23
CA GLN A 106 -17.16 6.79 11.09
C GLN A 106 -16.15 7.10 9.96
N LEU A 107 -15.80 8.38 9.78
CA LEU A 107 -14.79 8.79 8.80
C LEU A 107 -13.39 8.37 9.27
N ILE A 108 -13.08 8.54 10.57
CA ILE A 108 -11.81 8.09 11.17
C ILE A 108 -11.66 6.58 10.96
N LEU A 109 -12.69 5.79 11.25
CA LEU A 109 -12.67 4.34 11.03
C LEU A 109 -12.51 3.98 9.55
N ALA A 110 -13.20 4.68 8.64
CA ALA A 110 -13.10 4.41 7.21
C ALA A 110 -11.68 4.66 6.66
N HIS A 111 -11.01 5.72 7.12
CA HIS A 111 -9.60 6.01 6.81
C HIS A 111 -8.67 4.92 7.34
N LEU A 112 -8.84 4.52 8.61
CA LEU A 112 -8.06 3.46 9.22
C LEU A 112 -8.22 2.12 8.49
N GLU A 113 -9.46 1.74 8.15
CA GLU A 113 -9.73 0.51 7.40
C GLU A 113 -9.11 0.55 5.99
N ALA A 114 -9.15 1.71 5.32
CA ALA A 114 -8.49 1.89 4.03
C ALA A 114 -6.98 1.74 4.15
N LEU A 115 -6.39 2.25 5.22
CA LEU A 115 -4.96 2.14 5.52
C LEU A 115 -4.56 0.68 5.80
N LEU A 116 -5.29 0.00 6.67
CA LEU A 116 -5.06 -1.41 7.01
C LEU A 116 -5.21 -2.35 5.79
N ARG A 117 -6.16 -2.06 4.89
CA ARG A 117 -6.36 -2.79 3.65
C ARG A 117 -5.14 -2.77 2.73
N ARG A 118 -4.37 -1.66 2.72
CA ARG A 118 -3.14 -1.57 1.93
C ARG A 118 -2.06 -2.55 2.40
N ARG A 119 -2.08 -2.97 3.67
CA ARG A 119 -1.10 -3.92 4.25
C ARG A 119 -1.57 -5.38 4.21
N GLN A 120 -2.88 -5.62 4.30
CA GLN A 120 -3.40 -6.98 4.14
C GLN A 120 -3.50 -7.28 2.65
N PRO A 121 -2.98 -8.43 2.18
CA PRO A 121 -3.36 -8.94 0.88
C PRO A 121 -4.87 -9.22 0.97
N SER A 122 -5.69 -8.21 0.65
CA SER A 122 -7.12 -8.47 0.51
C SER A 122 -7.25 -9.44 -0.66
N GLN A 123 -8.07 -10.47 -0.53
CA GLN A 123 -8.40 -11.34 -1.66
C GLN A 123 -8.89 -10.53 -2.88
N ALA A 124 -9.33 -9.27 -2.65
CA ALA A 124 -9.72 -8.33 -3.70
C ALA A 124 -8.53 -7.62 -4.39
N SER A 125 -7.34 -7.55 -3.75
CA SER A 125 -6.12 -7.00 -4.38
C SER A 125 -5.26 -8.05 -5.05
N LEU A 126 -5.47 -9.34 -4.72
CA LEU A 126 -4.77 -10.46 -5.32
C LEU A 126 -5.53 -10.95 -6.57
N VAL A 127 -4.91 -10.80 -7.71
CA VAL A 127 -5.35 -11.42 -8.95
C VAL A 127 -4.42 -12.58 -9.25
N SER A 128 -4.96 -13.77 -9.52
CA SER A 128 -4.14 -14.97 -9.73
C SER A 128 -4.50 -15.70 -11.00
N ALA A 129 -3.49 -16.27 -11.66
CA ALA A 129 -3.66 -17.15 -12.80
C ALA A 129 -2.52 -18.18 -12.85
N GLY A 130 -2.81 -19.49 -12.90
CA GLY A 130 -1.82 -20.54 -13.05
C GLY A 130 -0.74 -20.56 -11.97
N GLY A 131 -1.07 -20.17 -10.73
CA GLY A 131 -0.12 -20.09 -9.61
C GLY A 131 0.67 -18.78 -9.53
N LEU A 132 0.64 -17.93 -10.56
CA LEU A 132 1.12 -16.55 -10.47
C LEU A 132 0.09 -15.70 -9.74
N SER A 133 0.51 -14.98 -8.71
CA SER A 133 -0.31 -14.04 -7.94
C SER A 133 0.24 -12.63 -8.09
N LEU A 134 -0.65 -11.65 -8.30
CA LEU A 134 -0.34 -10.24 -8.41
C LEU A 134 -1.03 -9.50 -7.27
N ASP A 135 -0.26 -8.88 -6.39
CA ASP A 135 -0.77 -7.91 -5.42
C ASP A 135 -0.75 -6.51 -6.06
N VAL A 136 -1.93 -6.03 -6.44
CA VAL A 136 -2.07 -4.74 -7.13
C VAL A 136 -1.75 -3.56 -6.20
N VAL A 137 -1.94 -3.71 -4.89
CA VAL A 137 -1.69 -2.66 -3.90
C VAL A 137 -0.20 -2.53 -3.58
N ARG A 138 0.49 -3.68 -3.45
CA ARG A 138 1.93 -3.72 -3.19
C ARG A 138 2.79 -3.57 -4.44
N ALA A 139 2.17 -3.66 -5.62
CA ALA A 139 2.89 -3.77 -6.89
C ALA A 139 3.88 -4.95 -6.93
N GLU A 140 3.48 -6.10 -6.40
CA GLU A 140 4.30 -7.31 -6.29
C GLU A 140 3.69 -8.47 -7.06
N ALA A 141 4.53 -9.21 -7.79
CA ALA A 141 4.16 -10.48 -8.40
C ALA A 141 4.88 -11.63 -7.69
N SER A 142 4.14 -12.71 -7.35
CA SER A 142 4.69 -13.88 -6.68
C SER A 142 4.34 -15.17 -7.40
N TYR A 143 5.31 -16.12 -7.41
CA TYR A 143 5.13 -17.48 -7.94
C TYR A 143 5.93 -18.45 -7.09
N GLY A 144 5.25 -19.45 -6.49
CA GLY A 144 5.83 -20.28 -5.44
C GLY A 144 6.31 -19.42 -4.26
N ASP A 145 7.55 -19.62 -3.83
CA ASP A 145 8.13 -18.89 -2.69
C ASP A 145 8.89 -17.61 -3.11
N LYS A 146 8.80 -17.21 -4.40
CA LYS A 146 9.51 -16.05 -4.93
C LYS A 146 8.58 -14.89 -5.19
N THR A 147 9.05 -13.68 -4.86
CA THR A 147 8.35 -12.42 -5.08
C THR A 147 9.25 -11.42 -5.80
N VAL A 148 8.66 -10.57 -6.62
CA VAL A 148 9.35 -9.49 -7.35
C VAL A 148 8.48 -8.24 -7.32
N GLU A 149 9.09 -7.11 -7.04
CA GLU A 149 8.46 -5.79 -7.16
C GLU A 149 8.34 -5.39 -8.63
N LEU A 150 7.25 -4.75 -8.97
CA LEU A 150 6.94 -4.24 -10.30
C LEU A 150 6.88 -2.71 -10.28
N SER A 151 7.40 -2.10 -11.34
CA SER A 151 7.13 -0.69 -11.59
C SER A 151 5.64 -0.48 -11.91
N ARG A 152 5.18 0.77 -11.80
CA ARG A 152 3.77 1.12 -12.06
C ARG A 152 3.27 0.64 -13.42
N ASN A 153 4.07 0.77 -14.46
CA ASN A 153 3.70 0.36 -15.82
C ASN A 153 3.73 -1.17 -15.98
N GLU A 154 4.71 -1.84 -15.40
CA GLU A 154 4.77 -3.31 -15.38
C GLU A 154 3.57 -3.91 -14.64
N LEU A 155 3.19 -3.32 -13.48
CA LEU A 155 1.99 -3.68 -12.73
C LEU A 155 0.73 -3.59 -13.60
N ARG A 156 0.53 -2.46 -14.30
CA ARG A 156 -0.65 -2.23 -15.14
C ARG A 156 -0.73 -3.23 -16.29
N VAL A 157 0.38 -3.48 -16.98
CA VAL A 157 0.42 -4.48 -18.06
C VAL A 157 0.10 -5.86 -17.50
N LEU A 158 0.71 -6.27 -16.38
CA LEU A 158 0.46 -7.57 -15.78
C LEU A 158 -0.97 -7.69 -15.26
N GLU A 159 -1.51 -6.66 -14.61
CA GLU A 159 -2.88 -6.65 -14.13
C GLU A 159 -3.89 -6.90 -15.25
N TYR A 160 -3.70 -6.26 -16.40
CA TYR A 160 -4.57 -6.43 -17.54
C TYR A 160 -4.49 -7.84 -18.14
N LEU A 161 -3.27 -8.37 -18.27
CA LEU A 161 -3.04 -9.71 -18.81
C LEU A 161 -3.50 -10.84 -17.88
N ILE A 162 -3.30 -10.70 -16.55
CA ILE A 162 -3.61 -11.74 -15.57
C ILE A 162 -5.14 -11.91 -15.36
N ARG A 163 -5.91 -10.85 -15.65
CA ARG A 163 -7.39 -10.91 -15.62
C ARG A 163 -7.98 -11.68 -16.80
N GLN A 164 -7.19 -11.91 -17.85
CA GLN A 164 -7.61 -12.59 -19.08
C GLN A 164 -6.58 -13.68 -19.46
N PRO A 165 -6.36 -14.70 -18.60
CA PRO A 165 -5.32 -15.68 -18.80
C PRO A 165 -5.55 -16.47 -20.10
N GLY A 166 -4.50 -16.56 -20.92
CA GLY A 166 -4.54 -17.25 -22.20
C GLY A 166 -5.17 -16.49 -23.37
N ALA A 167 -5.92 -15.42 -23.10
CA ALA A 167 -6.46 -14.57 -24.16
C ALA A 167 -5.37 -13.67 -24.77
N ILE A 168 -5.52 -13.34 -26.04
CA ILE A 168 -4.70 -12.34 -26.71
C ILE A 168 -5.30 -10.97 -26.42
N VAL A 169 -4.53 -10.14 -25.71
CA VAL A 169 -4.89 -8.73 -25.45
C VAL A 169 -4.22 -7.87 -26.51
N SER A 170 -5.01 -6.99 -27.13
CA SER A 170 -4.48 -6.12 -28.18
C SER A 170 -3.45 -5.10 -27.65
N ARG A 171 -2.60 -4.60 -28.55
CA ARG A 171 -1.66 -3.52 -28.18
C ARG A 171 -2.40 -2.24 -27.80
N GLU A 172 -3.52 -1.96 -28.46
CA GLU A 172 -4.37 -0.79 -28.22
C GLU A 172 -4.97 -0.84 -26.81
N ASP A 173 -5.53 -1.96 -26.39
CA ASP A 173 -6.08 -2.14 -25.04
C ASP A 173 -5.01 -1.97 -23.96
N LEU A 174 -3.79 -2.51 -24.17
CA LEU A 174 -2.69 -2.35 -23.23
C LEU A 174 -2.16 -0.92 -23.19
N MET A 175 -2.11 -0.21 -24.32
CA MET A 175 -1.75 1.21 -24.33
C MET A 175 -2.80 2.06 -23.64
N GLU A 176 -4.08 1.80 -23.83
CA GLU A 176 -5.17 2.50 -23.15
C GLU A 176 -5.06 2.30 -21.61
N ALA A 177 -4.79 1.08 -21.16
CA ALA A 177 -4.55 0.78 -19.75
C ALA A 177 -3.35 1.53 -19.16
N LEU A 178 -2.32 1.82 -19.97
CA LEU A 178 -1.16 2.62 -19.58
C LEU A 178 -1.47 4.13 -19.64
N TRP A 179 -2.25 4.60 -20.62
CA TRP A 179 -2.61 6.02 -20.79
C TRP A 179 -3.44 6.59 -19.64
N ALA A 180 -4.22 5.79 -18.97
CA ALA A 180 -4.97 6.22 -17.79
C ALA A 180 -4.07 6.84 -16.68
N THR A 181 -2.75 6.77 -16.84
CA THR A 181 -1.77 7.23 -15.86
C THR A 181 -0.65 8.11 -16.39
N ASP A 182 -0.40 8.17 -17.72
CA ASP A 182 0.67 8.96 -18.32
C ASP A 182 0.26 9.51 -19.69
N ALA A 183 0.44 10.82 -19.91
CA ALA A 183 -0.03 11.53 -21.09
C ALA A 183 0.73 11.22 -22.40
N PHE A 184 1.79 10.39 -22.36
CA PHE A 184 2.63 10.04 -23.52
C PHE A 184 3.06 8.58 -23.48
N VAL A 185 2.18 7.65 -23.84
CA VAL A 185 2.54 6.25 -24.08
C VAL A 185 2.49 5.99 -25.59
N ASP A 186 3.64 5.69 -26.18
CA ASP A 186 3.75 5.23 -27.56
C ASP A 186 3.96 3.70 -27.62
N ASP A 187 3.94 3.16 -28.82
CA ASP A 187 4.14 1.73 -29.08
C ASP A 187 5.51 1.20 -28.63
N ASN A 188 6.54 2.05 -28.59
CA ASN A 188 7.85 1.73 -28.06
C ASN A 188 7.82 1.59 -26.54
N THR A 189 7.09 2.47 -25.87
CA THR A 189 6.91 2.44 -24.40
C THR A 189 6.25 1.13 -23.97
N LEU A 190 5.21 0.66 -24.64
CA LEU A 190 4.59 -0.64 -24.36
C LEU A 190 5.59 -1.80 -24.54
N THR A 191 6.35 -1.81 -25.64
CA THR A 191 7.34 -2.86 -25.92
C THR A 191 8.44 -2.91 -24.85
N VAL A 192 8.92 -1.76 -24.39
CA VAL A 192 9.91 -1.68 -23.31
C VAL A 192 9.34 -2.21 -21.99
N ASN A 193 8.11 -1.81 -21.63
CA ASN A 193 7.47 -2.27 -20.38
C ASN A 193 7.20 -3.78 -20.41
N VAL A 194 6.75 -4.35 -21.53
CA VAL A 194 6.59 -5.80 -21.68
C VAL A 194 7.95 -6.53 -21.57
N THR A 195 9.02 -5.96 -22.11
CA THR A 195 10.36 -6.54 -21.97
C THR A 195 10.84 -6.55 -20.53
N ARG A 196 10.67 -5.44 -19.81
CA ARG A 196 11.00 -5.33 -18.38
C ARG A 196 10.15 -6.27 -17.52
N LEU A 197 8.85 -6.35 -17.80
CA LEU A 197 7.95 -7.27 -17.12
C LEU A 197 8.37 -8.74 -17.31
N ARG A 198 8.81 -9.16 -18.51
CA ARG A 198 9.37 -10.49 -18.74
C ARG A 198 10.62 -10.74 -17.89
N GLN A 199 11.50 -9.74 -17.77
CA GLN A 199 12.67 -9.85 -16.91
C GLN A 199 12.29 -9.98 -15.43
N ALA A 200 11.30 -9.22 -14.97
CA ALA A 200 10.76 -9.32 -13.62
C ALA A 200 10.16 -10.70 -13.35
N LEU A 201 9.28 -11.19 -14.22
CA LEU A 201 8.69 -12.53 -14.12
C LEU A 201 9.74 -13.65 -14.21
N GLY A 202 10.81 -13.44 -14.96
CA GLY A 202 11.95 -14.37 -15.00
C GLY A 202 12.63 -14.58 -13.64
N LYS A 203 12.67 -13.54 -12.78
CA LYS A 203 13.24 -13.64 -11.42
C LYS A 203 12.43 -14.57 -10.51
N VAL A 204 11.12 -14.65 -10.73
CA VAL A 204 10.24 -15.57 -9.99
C VAL A 204 10.10 -16.94 -10.65
N GLY A 205 10.78 -17.19 -11.78
CA GLY A 205 10.80 -18.49 -12.44
C GLY A 205 9.87 -18.59 -13.65
N LEU A 206 9.32 -17.49 -14.14
CA LEU A 206 8.36 -17.43 -15.24
C LEU A 206 8.89 -16.62 -16.46
N PRO A 207 10.05 -16.96 -17.05
CA PRO A 207 10.67 -16.15 -18.12
C PRO A 207 9.84 -16.15 -19.42
N HIS A 208 8.95 -17.11 -19.62
CA HIS A 208 8.18 -17.30 -20.84
C HIS A 208 6.66 -17.09 -20.66
N ALA A 209 6.23 -16.59 -19.49
CA ALA A 209 4.81 -16.40 -19.19
C ALA A 209 4.10 -15.44 -20.16
N ILE A 210 4.80 -14.45 -20.73
CA ILE A 210 4.21 -13.52 -21.68
C ILE A 210 4.64 -13.88 -23.11
N THR A 211 3.65 -14.22 -23.94
CA THR A 211 3.84 -14.53 -25.36
C THR A 211 3.49 -13.32 -26.22
N THR A 212 4.29 -13.06 -27.27
CA THR A 212 3.99 -12.05 -28.30
C THR A 212 3.27 -12.70 -29.48
N HIS A 213 2.13 -12.15 -29.84
CA HIS A 213 1.38 -12.48 -31.05
C HIS A 213 1.58 -11.36 -32.08
N ARG A 214 2.42 -11.61 -33.09
CA ARG A 214 2.80 -10.58 -34.08
C ARG A 214 1.56 -9.95 -34.73
N GLY A 215 1.49 -8.62 -34.69
CA GLY A 215 0.39 -7.83 -35.25
C GLY A 215 -0.94 -7.91 -34.45
N MET A 216 -1.00 -8.68 -33.36
CA MET A 216 -2.23 -8.87 -32.56
C MET A 216 -2.08 -8.35 -31.12
N GLY A 217 -0.95 -8.60 -30.47
CA GLY A 217 -0.75 -8.19 -29.07
C GLY A 217 0.03 -9.18 -28.23
N TYR A 218 -0.37 -9.35 -26.98
CA TYR A 218 0.29 -10.19 -25.98
C TYR A 218 -0.70 -11.08 -25.25
N SER A 219 -0.23 -12.23 -24.76
CA SER A 219 -1.02 -13.08 -23.86
C SER A 219 -0.18 -13.55 -22.69
N LEU A 220 -0.84 -13.76 -21.54
CA LEU A 220 -0.24 -14.38 -20.35
C LEU A 220 -0.63 -15.85 -20.30
N ARG A 221 0.36 -16.73 -20.23
CA ARG A 221 0.19 -18.16 -19.93
C ARG A 221 1.13 -18.54 -18.81
N VAL A 222 0.56 -19.10 -17.76
CA VAL A 222 1.32 -19.70 -16.67
C VAL A 222 0.98 -21.18 -16.70
N ASP A 223 1.89 -22.00 -17.23
CA ASP A 223 1.72 -23.44 -17.23
C ASP A 223 1.94 -23.93 -15.80
N ASN A 224 0.98 -24.65 -15.25
CA ASN A 224 1.16 -25.33 -13.97
C ASN A 224 2.28 -26.37 -14.14
N ALA A 225 3.36 -26.20 -13.38
CA ALA A 225 4.44 -27.19 -13.31
C ALA A 225 3.97 -28.45 -12.60
#